data_99ee2bb259369f5bb2a6169f0b578b5f
#
_entry.id   99ee2bb259369f5bb2a6169f0b578b5f
#
_cell.length_a   1.000
_cell.length_b   1.000
_cell.length_c   1.000
_cell.angle_alpha   90.00
_cell.angle_beta   90.00
_cell.angle_gamma   90.00
#
_symmetry.space_group_name_H-M   'P 1'
#
loop_
_entity.id
_entity.type
_entity.pdbx_description
1 polymer ?
#
loop_
_entity_poly.entity_id
_entity_poly.type
_entity_poly.pdbx_seq_one_letter_code
_entity_poly.pdbx_strand_id
1 'polypeptide(L)'
;MKRKKQYEKEFAYWFEKLNDICGDKQKESIEKDILCDIYVSCEKAWEYNLQRLNNRKIKYLLIGEAAPWVKSEGVSYFYQTFDNSGEDIQPITWIRGLWNVFCSSQPPKNSERKIDIQESLNILANHNFLLVDSLPFALKSDEYKALKRKTKNGKSKYEELVCACSDFLERKLKNTKIQWSKIPKIAFAFKRNGEAVIKAHRAGIRLPSGQLLKFNYNQIAATGNGFPSKKSLCKGWSCGNSRNRNNCSGSMDRRQKSL
;
A
#
# COMPACT_ATOMS: atom_id res chain seq x y z
N MET A 1 20.67 -14.19 7.58
CA MET A 1 21.67 -13.11 7.69
C MET A 1 21.85 -12.27 6.42
N LYS A 2 22.13 -12.82 5.24
CA LYS A 2 22.38 -12.04 4.00
C LYS A 2 21.23 -11.06 3.63
N ARG A 3 19.96 -11.47 3.71
CA ARG A 3 18.82 -10.60 3.38
C ARG A 3 18.60 -9.43 4.33
N LYS A 4 18.83 -9.60 5.65
CA LYS A 4 18.71 -8.48 6.61
C LYS A 4 19.67 -7.35 6.24
N LYS A 5 20.95 -7.67 6.00
CA LYS A 5 21.98 -6.70 5.56
C LYS A 5 21.61 -5.99 4.25
N GLN A 6 20.94 -6.70 3.32
CA GLN A 6 20.45 -6.09 2.09
C GLN A 6 19.39 -5.04 2.37
N TYR A 7 18.37 -5.36 3.20
CA TYR A 7 17.33 -4.40 3.56
C TYR A 7 17.87 -3.19 4.33
N GLU A 8 18.81 -3.40 5.24
CA GLU A 8 19.48 -2.30 5.96
C GLU A 8 20.21 -1.36 4.99
N LYS A 9 20.89 -1.90 3.96
CA LYS A 9 21.52 -1.11 2.91
C LYS A 9 20.51 -0.36 2.04
N GLU A 10 19.43 -1.01 1.66
CA GLU A 10 18.33 -0.38 0.91
C GLU A 10 17.68 0.74 1.74
N PHE A 11 17.43 0.49 3.03
CA PHE A 11 16.89 1.51 3.93
C PHE A 11 17.80 2.73 4.04
N ALA A 12 19.12 2.54 4.16
CA ALA A 12 20.07 3.65 4.23
C ALA A 12 19.94 4.58 3.02
N TYR A 13 19.78 4.04 1.81
CA TYR A 13 19.54 4.82 0.60
C TYR A 13 18.25 5.64 0.66
N TRP A 14 17.15 5.08 1.16
CA TRP A 14 15.89 5.81 1.31
C TRP A 14 15.98 6.85 2.41
N PHE A 15 16.66 6.54 3.51
CA PHE A 15 16.80 7.43 4.64
C PHE A 15 17.63 8.68 4.31
N GLU A 16 18.63 8.58 3.45
CA GLU A 16 19.34 9.74 2.92
C GLU A 16 18.38 10.68 2.18
N LYS A 17 17.54 10.17 1.30
CA LYS A 17 16.52 10.98 0.60
C LYS A 17 15.54 11.66 1.55
N LEU A 18 15.12 10.99 2.61
CA LEU A 18 14.26 11.58 3.64
C LEU A 18 14.98 12.75 4.34
N ASN A 19 16.23 12.55 4.71
CA ASN A 19 17.05 13.57 5.39
C ASN A 19 17.27 14.80 4.51
N ASP A 20 17.57 14.63 3.23
CA ASP A 20 17.79 15.73 2.29
C ASP A 20 16.55 16.63 2.17
N ILE A 21 15.36 16.04 2.25
CA ILE A 21 14.08 16.76 2.13
C ILE A 21 13.64 17.36 3.46
N CYS A 22 13.83 16.65 4.56
CA CYS A 22 13.40 17.12 5.89
C CYS A 22 14.26 18.28 6.40
N GLY A 23 15.56 18.27 6.12
CA GLY A 23 16.53 19.26 6.61
C GLY A 23 16.97 19.02 8.06
N ASP A 24 18.00 19.77 8.51
CA ASP A 24 18.72 19.47 9.74
C ASP A 24 17.88 19.46 11.04
N LYS A 25 16.90 20.37 11.16
CA LYS A 25 16.06 20.46 12.37
C LYS A 25 15.13 19.24 12.58
N GLN A 26 14.85 18.48 11.54
CA GLN A 26 14.03 17.25 11.63
C GLN A 26 14.88 15.99 11.70
N LYS A 27 16.13 16.07 11.27
CA LYS A 27 17.09 14.98 11.26
C LYS A 27 17.35 14.42 12.67
N GLU A 28 17.39 15.29 13.67
CA GLU A 28 17.63 14.94 15.08
C GLU A 28 16.44 14.24 15.75
N SER A 29 15.23 14.40 15.19
CA SER A 29 14.00 13.80 15.76
C SER A 29 13.61 12.47 15.12
N ILE A 30 14.24 12.09 14.01
CA ILE A 30 13.92 10.86 13.28
C ILE A 30 14.85 9.74 13.75
N GLU A 31 14.29 8.78 14.44
CA GLU A 31 14.99 7.63 15.00
C GLU A 31 15.33 6.63 13.89
N LYS A 32 16.52 6.78 13.30
CA LYS A 32 16.99 5.98 12.15
C LYS A 32 16.90 4.47 12.39
N ASP A 33 17.35 4.02 13.55
CA ASP A 33 17.43 2.59 13.84
C ASP A 33 16.03 1.97 13.98
N ILE A 34 15.10 2.69 14.61
CA ILE A 34 13.70 2.26 14.73
C ILE A 34 13.05 2.18 13.35
N LEU A 35 13.24 3.21 12.50
CA LEU A 35 12.71 3.17 11.14
C LEU A 35 13.34 2.06 10.30
N CYS A 36 14.62 1.76 10.51
CA CYS A 36 15.31 0.66 9.84
C CYS A 36 14.70 -0.69 10.21
N ASP A 37 14.49 -0.94 11.49
CA ASP A 37 13.90 -2.20 11.96
C ASP A 37 12.46 -2.36 11.45
N ILE A 38 11.68 -1.28 11.45
CA ILE A 38 10.33 -1.26 10.85
C ILE A 38 10.40 -1.59 9.36
N TYR A 39 11.29 -0.94 8.61
CA TYR A 39 11.46 -1.21 7.18
C TYR A 39 11.79 -2.67 6.91
N VAL A 40 12.75 -3.23 7.65
CA VAL A 40 13.15 -4.65 7.53
C VAL A 40 11.97 -5.58 7.82
N SER A 41 11.17 -5.26 8.83
CA SER A 41 9.96 -6.03 9.18
C SER A 41 8.91 -5.96 8.07
N CYS A 42 8.64 -4.78 7.53
CA CYS A 42 7.72 -4.57 6.41
C CYS A 42 8.17 -5.31 5.14
N GLU A 43 9.47 -5.30 4.81
CA GLU A 43 10.00 -6.02 3.64
C GLU A 43 9.87 -7.54 3.78
N LYS A 44 10.10 -8.09 4.98
CA LYS A 44 9.87 -9.52 5.25
C LYS A 44 8.39 -9.90 5.09
N ALA A 45 7.49 -9.10 5.66
CA ALA A 45 6.05 -9.33 5.54
C ALA A 45 5.59 -9.21 4.07
N TRP A 46 6.15 -8.27 3.30
CA TRP A 46 5.93 -8.14 1.87
C TRP A 46 6.37 -9.39 1.11
N GLU A 47 7.58 -9.90 1.36
CA GLU A 47 8.05 -11.12 0.71
C GLU A 47 7.15 -12.32 1.01
N TYR A 48 6.70 -12.45 2.26
CA TYR A 48 5.75 -13.50 2.63
C TYR A 48 4.42 -13.36 1.90
N ASN A 49 3.92 -12.12 1.75
CA ASN A 49 2.71 -11.87 0.97
C ASN A 49 2.88 -12.25 -0.51
N LEU A 50 4.04 -12.04 -1.11
CA LEU A 50 4.30 -12.47 -2.48
C LEU A 50 4.17 -13.99 -2.66
N GLN A 51 4.46 -14.78 -1.61
CA GLN A 51 4.22 -16.23 -1.63
C GLN A 51 2.72 -16.56 -1.61
N ARG A 52 1.89 -15.80 -0.87
CA ARG A 52 0.42 -15.97 -0.88
C ARG A 52 -0.19 -15.74 -2.26
N LEU A 53 0.38 -14.84 -3.04
CA LEU A 53 -0.12 -14.55 -4.39
C LEU A 53 0.00 -15.76 -5.33
N ASN A 54 0.97 -16.65 -5.10
CA ASN A 54 1.10 -17.96 -5.75
C ASN A 54 0.68 -17.94 -7.23
N ASN A 55 1.37 -17.14 -8.05
CA ASN A 55 1.11 -16.98 -9.50
C ASN A 55 -0.26 -16.40 -9.88
N ARG A 56 -1.03 -15.85 -8.94
CA ARG A 56 -2.30 -15.19 -9.25
C ARG A 56 -2.06 -13.89 -10.00
N LYS A 57 -2.87 -13.66 -11.03
CA LYS A 57 -2.80 -12.42 -11.82
C LYS A 57 -3.50 -11.29 -11.09
N ILE A 58 -2.76 -10.32 -10.62
CA ILE A 58 -3.27 -9.16 -9.90
C ILE A 58 -4.26 -8.39 -10.77
N LYS A 59 -5.49 -8.29 -10.27
CA LYS A 59 -6.61 -7.59 -10.91
C LYS A 59 -6.92 -6.26 -10.22
N TYR A 60 -6.74 -6.20 -8.90
CA TYR A 60 -7.02 -5.02 -8.09
C TYR A 60 -5.75 -4.58 -7.37
N LEU A 61 -5.27 -3.38 -7.69
CA LEU A 61 -4.15 -2.73 -7.04
C LEU A 61 -4.67 -1.57 -6.20
N LEU A 62 -4.32 -1.53 -4.93
CA LEU A 62 -4.49 -0.38 -4.07
C LEU A 62 -3.11 0.18 -3.71
N ILE A 63 -2.90 1.46 -4.01
CA ILE A 63 -1.66 2.15 -3.65
C ILE A 63 -1.92 2.92 -2.35
N GLY A 64 -1.27 2.49 -1.28
CA GLY A 64 -1.21 3.13 0.01
C GLY A 64 -0.12 4.20 0.08
N GLU A 65 -0.03 4.85 1.22
CA GLU A 65 0.99 5.87 1.48
C GLU A 65 2.24 5.23 2.07
N ALA A 66 2.10 4.67 3.25
CA ALA A 66 3.11 3.96 4.03
C ALA A 66 2.41 3.17 5.14
N ALA A 67 3.14 2.28 5.80
CA ALA A 67 2.64 1.61 6.99
C ALA A 67 2.29 2.64 8.08
N PRO A 68 1.08 2.62 8.67
CA PRO A 68 0.67 3.59 9.66
C PRO A 68 1.38 3.37 10.99
N TRP A 69 1.83 4.44 11.62
CA TRP A 69 2.30 4.42 12.99
C TRP A 69 1.11 4.47 13.97
N VAL A 70 0.99 3.46 14.81
CA VAL A 70 -0.03 3.40 15.87
C VAL A 70 0.63 3.78 17.20
N LYS A 71 0.09 4.77 17.90
CA LYS A 71 0.73 5.44 19.05
C LYS A 71 1.27 4.52 20.15
N SER A 72 0.59 3.44 20.47
CA SER A 72 0.94 2.51 21.55
C SER A 72 1.57 1.20 21.06
N GLU A 73 1.40 0.86 19.80
CA GLU A 73 1.66 -0.49 19.28
C GLU A 73 2.76 -0.51 18.21
N GLY A 74 3.38 0.66 17.93
CA GLY A 74 4.38 0.78 16.88
C GLY A 74 3.75 0.88 15.49
N VAL A 75 4.26 0.15 14.49
CA VAL A 75 3.79 0.23 13.11
C VAL A 75 2.90 -0.96 12.77
N SER A 76 1.70 -0.66 12.27
CA SER A 76 0.75 -1.64 11.77
C SER A 76 0.87 -1.76 10.25
N TYR A 77 1.72 -2.67 9.77
CA TYR A 77 1.84 -2.94 8.34
C TYR A 77 0.76 -3.93 7.89
N PHE A 78 0.10 -3.63 6.77
CA PHE A 78 -1.04 -4.41 6.29
C PHE A 78 -0.78 -5.91 6.15
N TYR A 79 0.43 -6.32 5.76
CA TYR A 79 0.80 -7.72 5.59
C TYR A 79 1.50 -8.33 6.80
N GLN A 80 1.77 -7.54 7.82
CA GLN A 80 2.40 -8.02 9.05
C GLN A 80 1.35 -8.69 9.92
N THR A 81 1.62 -9.93 10.32
CA THR A 81 0.70 -10.73 11.11
C THR A 81 1.15 -10.90 12.55
N PHE A 82 2.44 -10.67 12.80
CA PHE A 82 3.04 -10.77 14.12
C PHE A 82 3.90 -9.54 14.38
N ASP A 83 3.93 -9.07 15.62
CA ASP A 83 4.92 -8.11 16.08
C ASP A 83 6.26 -8.81 16.41
N ASN A 84 7.23 -8.03 16.89
CA ASN A 84 8.54 -8.59 17.30
C ASN A 84 8.45 -9.44 18.58
N SER A 85 7.35 -9.36 19.34
CA SER A 85 7.07 -10.18 20.52
C SER A 85 6.35 -11.50 20.18
N GLY A 86 5.91 -11.66 18.95
CA GLY A 86 5.11 -12.80 18.49
C GLY A 86 3.60 -12.60 18.67
N GLU A 87 3.17 -11.43 19.15
CA GLU A 87 1.76 -11.08 19.25
C GLU A 87 1.18 -10.61 17.93
N ASP A 88 -0.12 -10.88 17.69
CA ASP A 88 -0.81 -10.47 16.46
C ASP A 88 -0.96 -8.94 16.39
N ILE A 89 -0.23 -8.29 15.49
CA ILE A 89 -0.47 -6.88 15.15
C ILE A 89 -1.65 -6.80 14.19
N GLN A 90 -2.67 -6.03 14.56
CA GLN A 90 -3.94 -6.04 13.87
C GLN A 90 -4.11 -4.86 12.89
N PRO A 91 -3.93 -5.02 11.58
CA PRO A 91 -4.41 -4.05 10.58
C PRO A 91 -5.94 -4.16 10.36
N ILE A 92 -6.72 -4.37 11.44
CA ILE A 92 -8.13 -4.78 11.40
C ILE A 92 -8.99 -3.84 10.57
N THR A 93 -8.80 -2.54 10.70
CA THR A 93 -9.61 -1.54 9.99
C THR A 93 -9.50 -1.66 8.48
N TRP A 94 -8.30 -1.88 7.97
CA TRP A 94 -8.05 -2.04 6.55
C TRP A 94 -8.55 -3.38 6.02
N ILE A 95 -8.35 -4.45 6.80
CA ILE A 95 -8.88 -5.78 6.45
C ILE A 95 -10.41 -5.74 6.39
N ARG A 96 -11.09 -5.17 7.39
CA ARG A 96 -12.55 -5.02 7.37
C ARG A 96 -13.04 -4.20 6.18
N GLY A 97 -12.37 -3.09 5.88
CA GLY A 97 -12.71 -2.23 4.75
C GLY A 97 -12.61 -2.96 3.43
N LEU A 98 -11.51 -3.67 3.17
CA LEU A 98 -11.31 -4.46 1.97
C LEU A 98 -12.23 -5.68 1.92
N TRP A 99 -12.45 -6.33 3.05
CA TRP A 99 -13.39 -7.45 3.15
C TRP A 99 -14.78 -7.06 2.66
N ASN A 100 -15.30 -5.93 3.11
CA ASN A 100 -16.59 -5.42 2.67
C ASN A 100 -16.67 -5.11 1.17
N VAL A 101 -15.53 -4.96 0.49
CA VAL A 101 -15.49 -4.76 -0.96
C VAL A 101 -15.63 -6.08 -1.72
N PHE A 102 -14.91 -7.11 -1.27
CA PHE A 102 -14.76 -8.36 -1.99
C PHE A 102 -15.68 -9.48 -1.49
N CYS A 103 -16.09 -9.44 -0.22
CA CYS A 103 -16.84 -10.51 0.43
C CYS A 103 -18.20 -10.03 0.93
N SER A 104 -19.17 -10.94 0.93
CA SER A 104 -20.53 -10.70 1.47
C SER A 104 -20.71 -11.20 2.90
N SER A 105 -19.77 -12.02 3.40
CA SER A 105 -19.75 -12.58 4.75
C SER A 105 -18.94 -11.71 5.71
N GLN A 106 -18.90 -12.07 6.98
CA GLN A 106 -17.97 -11.50 7.95
C GLN A 106 -16.57 -12.07 7.73
N PRO A 107 -15.49 -11.33 8.08
CA PRO A 107 -14.14 -11.87 8.06
C PRO A 107 -14.03 -13.13 8.93
N PRO A 108 -13.18 -14.10 8.57
CA PRO A 108 -12.94 -15.28 9.37
C PRO A 108 -12.43 -14.88 10.76
N LYS A 109 -12.78 -15.69 11.75
CA LYS A 109 -12.36 -15.49 13.14
C LYS A 109 -11.53 -16.68 13.60
N ASN A 110 -10.50 -16.40 14.39
CA ASN A 110 -9.71 -17.42 15.07
C ASN A 110 -10.45 -18.01 16.30
N SER A 111 -9.82 -18.93 17.02
CA SER A 111 -10.35 -19.56 18.23
C SER A 111 -10.74 -18.56 19.34
N GLU A 112 -10.10 -17.40 19.40
CA GLU A 112 -10.40 -16.33 20.34
C GLU A 112 -11.52 -15.37 19.85
N ARG A 113 -12.20 -15.69 18.77
CA ARG A 113 -13.23 -14.86 18.10
C ARG A 113 -12.71 -13.51 17.57
N LYS A 114 -11.39 -13.34 17.50
CA LYS A 114 -10.74 -12.22 16.82
C LYS A 114 -10.68 -12.49 15.31
N ILE A 115 -10.51 -11.44 14.50
CA ILE A 115 -10.34 -11.59 13.04
C ILE A 115 -9.05 -12.40 12.81
N ASP A 116 -9.18 -13.50 12.07
CA ASP A 116 -8.03 -14.23 11.56
C ASP A 116 -7.40 -13.46 10.39
N ILE A 117 -6.28 -12.80 10.67
CA ILE A 117 -5.57 -11.96 9.72
C ILE A 117 -4.94 -12.80 8.62
N GLN A 118 -4.34 -13.95 8.96
CA GLN A 118 -3.69 -14.83 8.00
C GLN A 118 -4.68 -15.33 6.96
N GLU A 119 -5.81 -15.87 7.44
CA GLU A 119 -6.85 -16.37 6.55
C GLU A 119 -7.51 -15.23 5.77
N SER A 120 -7.73 -14.07 6.39
CA SER A 120 -8.24 -12.89 5.70
C SER A 120 -7.33 -12.45 4.55
N LEU A 121 -6.01 -12.43 4.75
CA LEU A 121 -5.05 -12.09 3.71
C LEU A 121 -5.00 -13.14 2.59
N ASN A 122 -5.14 -14.43 2.92
CA ASN A 122 -5.24 -15.52 1.94
C ASN A 122 -6.48 -15.32 1.04
N ILE A 123 -7.62 -15.01 1.65
CA ILE A 123 -8.86 -14.78 0.91
C ILE A 123 -8.78 -13.53 0.03
N LEU A 124 -8.19 -12.43 0.54
CA LEU A 124 -7.96 -11.23 -0.27
C LEU A 124 -7.02 -11.51 -1.45
N ALA A 125 -5.97 -12.33 -1.24
CA ALA A 125 -5.11 -12.79 -2.34
C ALA A 125 -5.89 -13.62 -3.37
N ASN A 126 -6.86 -14.45 -2.95
CA ASN A 126 -7.74 -15.21 -3.85
C ASN A 126 -8.63 -14.31 -4.72
N HIS A 127 -8.92 -13.08 -4.26
CA HIS A 127 -9.59 -12.06 -5.07
C HIS A 127 -8.65 -11.30 -6.01
N ASN A 128 -7.39 -11.74 -6.15
CA ASN A 128 -6.38 -11.11 -6.99
C ASN A 128 -6.09 -9.65 -6.59
N PHE A 129 -6.12 -9.40 -5.28
CA PHE A 129 -5.89 -8.09 -4.69
C PHE A 129 -4.43 -7.94 -4.25
N LEU A 130 -3.89 -6.75 -4.46
CA LEU A 130 -2.57 -6.34 -3.98
C LEU A 130 -2.65 -4.92 -3.43
N LEU A 131 -2.09 -4.71 -2.24
CA LEU A 131 -1.81 -3.39 -1.68
C LEU A 131 -0.30 -3.14 -1.76
N VAL A 132 0.09 -1.95 -2.16
CA VAL A 132 1.50 -1.52 -2.20
C VAL A 132 1.58 -0.10 -1.64
N ASP A 133 2.48 0.12 -0.70
CA ASP A 133 2.77 1.46 -0.22
C ASP A 133 3.74 2.18 -1.16
N SER A 134 3.59 3.50 -1.26
CA SER A 134 4.41 4.34 -2.13
C SER A 134 5.67 4.87 -1.45
N LEU A 135 5.71 4.84 -0.12
CA LEU A 135 6.85 5.28 0.69
C LEU A 135 7.42 4.13 1.52
N PRO A 136 8.75 4.08 1.68
CA PRO A 136 9.43 3.08 2.49
C PRO A 136 9.37 3.35 4.00
N PHE A 137 8.76 4.46 4.44
CA PHE A 137 8.82 4.92 5.82
C PHE A 137 7.47 4.87 6.51
N ALA A 138 7.44 4.38 7.75
CA ALA A 138 6.35 4.59 8.68
C ALA A 138 6.64 5.84 9.52
N LEU A 139 6.12 6.99 9.12
CA LEU A 139 6.36 8.25 9.80
C LEU A 139 5.30 8.54 10.88
N LYS A 140 5.70 9.15 11.99
CA LYS A 140 4.80 9.63 13.05
C LYS A 140 3.94 10.81 12.54
N SER A 141 2.81 11.06 13.20
CA SER A 141 1.84 12.09 12.77
C SER A 141 2.41 13.51 12.70
N ASP A 142 3.31 13.87 13.62
CA ASP A 142 4.02 15.15 13.66
C ASP A 142 5.05 15.28 12.54
N GLU A 143 5.76 14.20 12.22
CA GLU A 143 6.68 14.14 11.08
C GLU A 143 5.93 14.37 9.77
N TYR A 144 4.76 13.74 9.61
CA TYR A 144 3.87 14.02 8.46
C TYR A 144 3.38 15.47 8.43
N LYS A 145 3.06 16.07 9.57
CA LYS A 145 2.65 17.49 9.63
C LYS A 145 3.76 18.40 9.14
N ALA A 146 5.01 18.12 9.51
CA ALA A 146 6.13 18.88 9.05
C ALA A 146 6.37 18.78 7.53
N LEU A 147 6.12 17.61 6.94
CA LEU A 147 6.19 17.40 5.49
C LEU A 147 5.10 18.13 4.69
N LYS A 148 4.00 18.58 5.33
CA LYS A 148 2.96 19.38 4.65
C LYS A 148 3.40 20.80 4.31
N ARG A 149 4.49 21.31 4.90
CA ARG A 149 5.00 22.65 4.61
C ARG A 149 5.43 22.76 3.15
N LYS A 150 5.05 23.86 2.50
CA LYS A 150 5.45 24.16 1.13
C LYS A 150 6.91 24.57 1.10
N THR A 151 7.63 24.09 0.12
CA THR A 151 8.99 24.55 -0.21
C THR A 151 8.92 25.85 -1.00
N LYS A 152 10.07 26.50 -1.20
CA LYS A 152 10.19 27.74 -2.02
C LYS A 152 9.61 27.56 -3.43
N ASN A 153 9.59 26.33 -3.95
CA ASN A 153 9.08 26.01 -5.29
C ASN A 153 7.56 25.71 -5.31
N GLY A 154 6.83 25.99 -4.21
CA GLY A 154 5.39 25.78 -4.10
C GLY A 154 4.95 24.32 -3.94
N LYS A 155 5.86 23.35 -4.03
CA LYS A 155 5.60 21.93 -3.74
C LYS A 155 5.62 21.71 -2.24
N SER A 156 4.89 20.70 -1.74
CA SER A 156 5.06 20.25 -0.36
C SER A 156 6.29 19.36 -0.26
N LYS A 157 6.97 19.38 0.90
CA LYS A 157 8.06 18.43 1.18
C LYS A 157 7.60 16.97 1.02
N TYR A 158 6.33 16.69 1.31
CA TYR A 158 5.73 15.38 1.06
C TYR A 158 5.76 14.98 -0.40
N GLU A 159 5.40 15.91 -1.29
CA GLU A 159 5.41 15.69 -2.74
C GLU A 159 6.83 15.45 -3.26
N GLU A 160 7.80 16.19 -2.71
CA GLU A 160 9.23 15.99 -3.00
C GLU A 160 9.70 14.62 -2.50
N LEU A 161 9.27 14.18 -1.31
CA LEU A 161 9.63 12.87 -0.77
C LEU A 161 9.06 11.72 -1.63
N VAL A 162 7.80 11.81 -2.05
CA VAL A 162 7.19 10.80 -2.93
C VAL A 162 7.92 10.76 -4.27
N CYS A 163 8.30 11.91 -4.81
CA CYS A 163 9.09 11.97 -6.07
C CYS A 163 10.49 11.36 -5.87
N ALA A 164 11.18 11.68 -4.78
CA ALA A 164 12.51 11.16 -4.49
C ALA A 164 12.52 9.66 -4.22
N CYS A 165 11.42 9.12 -3.65
CA CYS A 165 11.25 7.70 -3.38
C CYS A 165 10.46 6.96 -4.47
N SER A 166 10.27 7.54 -5.65
CA SER A 166 9.44 6.96 -6.72
C SER A 166 9.89 5.57 -7.17
N ASP A 167 11.19 5.32 -7.17
CA ASP A 167 11.80 4.03 -7.48
C ASP A 167 11.46 2.94 -6.44
N PHE A 168 11.07 3.29 -5.20
CA PHE A 168 10.56 2.32 -4.23
C PHE A 168 9.26 1.67 -4.72
N LEU A 169 8.27 2.47 -5.12
CA LEU A 169 7.02 1.96 -5.68
C LEU A 169 7.27 1.17 -6.96
N GLU A 170 8.13 1.68 -7.86
CA GLU A 170 8.50 0.96 -9.08
C GLU A 170 9.10 -0.41 -8.79
N ARG A 171 10.04 -0.48 -7.86
CA ARG A 171 10.68 -1.75 -7.47
C ARG A 171 9.65 -2.77 -6.97
N LYS A 172 8.70 -2.31 -6.14
CA LYS A 172 7.61 -3.18 -5.65
C LYS A 172 6.74 -3.70 -6.80
N LEU A 173 6.31 -2.83 -7.70
CA LEU A 173 5.42 -3.18 -8.81
C LEU A 173 6.12 -4.00 -9.90
N LYS A 174 7.42 -3.80 -10.09
CA LYS A 174 8.27 -4.55 -11.04
C LYS A 174 8.77 -5.89 -10.50
N ASN A 175 8.38 -6.29 -9.30
CA ASN A 175 8.80 -7.57 -8.74
C ASN A 175 8.34 -8.72 -9.64
N THR A 176 9.29 -9.56 -10.07
CA THR A 176 9.05 -10.65 -11.04
C THR A 176 8.12 -11.75 -10.52
N LYS A 177 7.91 -11.85 -9.21
CA LYS A 177 6.93 -12.76 -8.60
C LYS A 177 5.48 -12.28 -8.76
N ILE A 178 5.27 -11.02 -9.16
CA ILE A 178 3.94 -10.48 -9.39
C ILE A 178 3.53 -10.73 -10.82
N GLN A 179 2.46 -11.47 -11.02
CA GLN A 179 1.80 -11.58 -12.30
C GLN A 179 0.66 -10.55 -12.39
N TRP A 180 0.52 -9.92 -13.54
CA TRP A 180 -0.49 -8.89 -13.76
C TRP A 180 -1.59 -9.37 -14.70
N SER A 181 -2.83 -8.99 -14.43
CA SER A 181 -3.90 -9.10 -15.40
C SER A 181 -3.64 -8.15 -16.57
N LYS A 182 -4.23 -8.40 -17.73
CA LYS A 182 -4.10 -7.53 -18.92
C LYS A 182 -4.52 -6.08 -18.62
N ILE A 183 -5.52 -5.89 -17.77
CA ILE A 183 -6.07 -4.58 -17.40
C ILE A 183 -6.24 -4.56 -15.87
N PRO A 184 -5.19 -4.29 -15.11
CA PRO A 184 -5.32 -4.16 -13.66
C PRO A 184 -6.09 -2.89 -13.32
N LYS A 185 -6.96 -2.99 -12.33
CA LYS A 185 -7.73 -1.87 -11.79
C LYS A 185 -6.93 -1.25 -10.66
N ILE A 186 -6.62 0.04 -10.77
CA ILE A 186 -5.75 0.76 -9.84
C ILE A 186 -6.58 1.77 -9.06
N ALA A 187 -6.37 1.85 -7.75
CA ALA A 187 -6.90 2.91 -6.90
C ALA A 187 -5.84 3.41 -5.92
N PHE A 188 -5.96 4.67 -5.53
CA PHE A 188 -5.14 5.27 -4.48
C PHE A 188 -5.95 5.41 -3.20
N ALA A 189 -5.40 4.96 -2.08
CA ALA A 189 -6.05 5.01 -0.79
C ALA A 189 -6.23 6.43 -0.24
N PHE A 190 -5.31 7.35 -0.55
CA PHE A 190 -5.29 8.71 -0.06
C PHE A 190 -5.12 9.71 -1.19
N LYS A 191 -5.87 10.84 -1.14
CA LYS A 191 -5.83 11.89 -2.15
C LYS A 191 -4.42 12.47 -2.31
N ARG A 192 -3.82 12.90 -1.20
CA ARG A 192 -2.46 13.48 -1.19
C ARG A 192 -1.43 12.56 -1.84
N ASN A 193 -1.48 11.29 -1.45
CA ASN A 193 -0.56 10.30 -1.98
C ASN A 193 -0.79 10.04 -3.47
N GLY A 194 -2.05 9.88 -3.88
CA GLY A 194 -2.40 9.69 -5.29
C GLY A 194 -1.94 10.84 -6.18
N GLU A 195 -2.15 12.09 -5.74
CA GLU A 195 -1.69 13.27 -6.48
C GLU A 195 -0.16 13.30 -6.63
N ALA A 196 0.59 12.97 -5.57
CA ALA A 196 2.04 12.95 -5.60
C ALA A 196 2.58 11.81 -6.48
N VAL A 197 2.04 10.60 -6.36
CA VAL A 197 2.43 9.44 -7.19
C VAL A 197 2.13 9.67 -8.67
N ILE A 198 0.96 10.25 -9.01
CA ILE A 198 0.61 10.58 -10.39
C ILE A 198 1.61 11.57 -10.98
N LYS A 199 2.03 12.58 -10.22
CA LYS A 199 3.03 13.55 -10.65
C LYS A 199 4.42 12.92 -10.82
N ALA A 200 4.83 12.02 -9.88
CA ALA A 200 6.10 11.33 -9.93
C ALA A 200 6.19 10.37 -11.14
N HIS A 201 5.08 9.72 -11.49
CA HIS A 201 5.02 8.71 -12.54
C HIS A 201 4.12 9.12 -13.71
N ARG A 202 4.28 10.34 -14.22
CA ARG A 202 3.47 10.86 -15.36
C ARG A 202 3.50 9.98 -16.61
N ALA A 203 4.63 9.35 -16.88
CA ALA A 203 4.80 8.41 -17.99
C ALA A 203 4.20 7.02 -17.71
N GLY A 204 3.77 6.76 -16.46
CA GLY A 204 3.40 5.44 -15.98
C GLY A 204 4.62 4.58 -15.60
N ILE A 205 4.34 3.38 -15.12
CA ILE A 205 5.37 2.39 -14.74
C ILE A 205 5.30 1.23 -15.73
N ARG A 206 6.42 0.96 -16.42
CA ARG A 206 6.54 -0.19 -17.32
C ARG A 206 6.92 -1.44 -16.53
N LEU A 207 6.06 -2.43 -16.55
CA LEU A 207 6.24 -3.73 -15.90
C LEU A 207 7.24 -4.61 -16.66
N PRO A 208 7.82 -5.66 -16.02
CA PRO A 208 8.70 -6.62 -16.70
C PRO A 208 8.04 -7.30 -17.91
N SER A 209 6.72 -7.47 -17.90
CA SER A 209 5.93 -7.99 -19.03
C SER A 209 5.84 -7.05 -20.24
N GLY A 210 6.40 -5.84 -20.15
CA GLY A 210 6.21 -4.77 -21.15
C GLY A 210 4.93 -3.97 -20.98
N GLN A 211 3.99 -4.42 -20.17
CA GLN A 211 2.75 -3.69 -19.89
C GLN A 211 3.01 -2.37 -19.19
N LEU A 212 2.29 -1.30 -19.58
CA LEU A 212 2.39 0.02 -18.98
C LEU A 212 1.23 0.25 -17.98
N LEU A 213 1.57 0.42 -16.70
CA LEU A 213 0.63 0.90 -15.69
C LEU A 213 0.53 2.42 -15.78
N LYS A 214 -0.64 2.94 -16.13
CA LYS A 214 -0.92 4.39 -16.17
C LYS A 214 -1.71 4.81 -14.94
N PHE A 215 -1.33 5.95 -14.39
CA PHE A 215 -1.99 6.56 -13.24
C PHE A 215 -2.75 7.82 -13.65
N ASN A 216 -3.93 8.05 -13.06
CA ASN A 216 -4.73 9.25 -13.30
C ASN A 216 -5.55 9.63 -12.05
N TYR A 217 -6.01 10.88 -11.99
CA TYR A 217 -6.71 11.44 -10.83
C TYR A 217 -8.06 10.76 -10.53
N ASN A 218 -8.71 10.13 -11.52
CA ASN A 218 -9.97 9.41 -11.32
C ASN A 218 -9.80 8.12 -10.50
N GLN A 219 -8.56 7.65 -10.34
CA GLN A 219 -8.23 6.48 -9.52
C GLN A 219 -8.09 6.82 -8.03
N ILE A 220 -8.17 8.09 -7.65
CA ILE A 220 -8.10 8.51 -6.25
C ILE A 220 -9.44 8.17 -5.58
N ALA A 221 -9.40 7.19 -4.67
CA ALA A 221 -10.59 6.67 -4.01
C ALA A 221 -10.97 7.42 -2.73
N ALA A 222 -10.00 8.04 -2.04
CA ALA A 222 -10.25 8.69 -0.76
C ALA A 222 -10.55 10.17 -0.88
N THR A 223 -11.49 10.61 -0.05
CA THR A 223 -11.83 12.04 0.13
C THR A 223 -11.38 12.59 1.50
N GLY A 224 -10.81 11.76 2.37
CA GLY A 224 -10.43 12.10 3.75
C GLY A 224 -9.29 11.25 4.32
N ASN A 225 -9.13 11.29 5.65
CA ASN A 225 -8.00 10.67 6.36
C ASN A 225 -8.23 9.18 6.75
N GLY A 226 -9.32 8.56 6.35
CA GLY A 226 -9.64 7.17 6.69
C GLY A 226 -9.50 6.21 5.51
N PHE A 227 -9.75 4.91 5.79
CA PHE A 227 -9.84 3.90 4.74
C PHE A 227 -10.96 4.27 3.74
N PRO A 228 -10.73 4.18 2.43
CA PRO A 228 -11.72 4.53 1.42
C PRO A 228 -12.98 3.67 1.55
N SER A 229 -14.16 4.27 1.38
CA SER A 229 -15.41 3.51 1.36
C SER A 229 -15.46 2.53 0.19
N LYS A 230 -16.27 1.47 0.33
CA LYS A 230 -16.53 0.51 -0.77
C LYS A 230 -16.90 1.24 -2.07
N LYS A 231 -17.81 2.22 -2.00
CA LYS A 231 -18.24 3.02 -3.16
C LYS A 231 -17.07 3.77 -3.80
N SER A 232 -16.21 4.38 -2.98
CA SER A 232 -15.05 5.13 -3.45
C SER A 232 -14.01 4.22 -4.10
N LEU A 233 -13.71 3.05 -3.52
CA LEU A 233 -12.80 2.07 -4.10
C LEU A 233 -13.31 1.52 -5.42
N CYS A 234 -14.59 1.13 -5.48
CA CYS A 234 -15.22 0.68 -6.71
C CYS A 234 -15.16 1.74 -7.82
N LYS A 235 -15.38 3.03 -7.47
CA LYS A 235 -15.22 4.14 -8.40
C LYS A 235 -13.78 4.24 -8.90
N GLY A 236 -12.78 4.27 -8.01
CA GLY A 236 -11.37 4.36 -8.37
C GLY A 236 -10.94 3.22 -9.31
N TRP A 237 -11.36 1.99 -9.00
CA TRP A 237 -11.07 0.82 -9.83
C TRP A 237 -11.85 0.76 -11.15
N SER A 238 -12.97 1.45 -11.29
CA SER A 238 -13.78 1.48 -12.52
C SER A 238 -13.25 2.46 -13.56
N CYS A 239 -12.53 3.50 -13.15
CA CYS A 239 -12.07 4.58 -14.02
C CYS A 239 -10.93 4.21 -14.98
N GLY A 240 -10.40 2.98 -14.92
CA GLY A 240 -9.43 2.47 -15.89
C GLY A 240 -10.03 2.10 -17.26
N ASN A 241 -11.35 2.01 -17.37
CA ASN A 241 -12.07 1.64 -18.59
C ASN A 241 -12.97 2.78 -19.08
N SER A 242 -12.44 3.72 -19.84
CA SER A 242 -13.20 4.86 -20.40
C SER A 242 -14.17 4.50 -21.52
N ARG A 243 -14.52 3.22 -21.72
CA ARG A 243 -15.45 2.77 -22.80
C ARG A 243 -16.78 2.17 -22.36
N ASN A 244 -17.05 2.01 -21.03
CA ASN A 244 -18.36 1.48 -20.60
C ASN A 244 -18.87 2.19 -19.34
N ARG A 245 -19.59 3.30 -19.53
CA ARG A 245 -20.25 4.07 -18.46
C ARG A 245 -21.55 3.46 -17.93
N ASN A 246 -22.01 2.29 -18.41
CA ASN A 246 -23.38 1.85 -18.12
C ASN A 246 -23.55 0.55 -17.34
N ASN A 247 -22.52 -0.03 -16.67
CA ASN A 247 -22.72 -1.28 -15.92
C ASN A 247 -22.04 -1.28 -14.55
N CYS A 248 -22.43 -0.37 -13.65
CA CYS A 248 -22.15 -0.49 -12.21
C CYS A 248 -23.31 -1.11 -11.42
N SER A 249 -24.33 -1.66 -12.07
CA SER A 249 -25.45 -2.40 -11.46
C SER A 249 -25.47 -3.88 -11.84
N GLY A 250 -24.36 -4.46 -12.22
CA GLY A 250 -24.23 -5.87 -12.62
C GLY A 250 -23.74 -6.74 -11.48
N SER A 251 -24.65 -7.47 -10.86
CA SER A 251 -24.51 -8.73 -10.11
C SER A 251 -23.10 -9.30 -10.08
N MET A 252 -22.43 -9.21 -8.94
CA MET A 252 -21.39 -10.18 -8.58
C MET A 252 -22.08 -11.53 -8.52
N ASP A 253 -21.63 -12.42 -9.39
CA ASP A 253 -22.16 -13.75 -9.65
C ASP A 253 -22.52 -14.50 -8.36
N ARG A 254 -23.81 -14.83 -8.22
CA ARG A 254 -24.34 -15.75 -7.19
C ARG A 254 -24.02 -17.22 -7.51
N ARG A 255 -22.85 -17.53 -8.05
CA ARG A 255 -22.47 -18.91 -8.35
C ARG A 255 -21.23 -19.31 -7.57
N GLN A 256 -21.41 -19.60 -6.31
CA GLN A 256 -20.62 -20.56 -5.53
C GLN A 256 -21.41 -20.90 -4.25
N LYS A 257 -22.55 -21.58 -4.46
CA LYS A 257 -23.14 -22.47 -3.45
C LYS A 257 -22.99 -23.87 -4.02
N SER A 258 -22.10 -24.62 -3.46
CA SER A 258 -21.98 -26.08 -3.39
C SER A 258 -20.51 -26.50 -3.51
N LEU A 259 -19.89 -26.71 -2.39
CA LEU A 259 -19.13 -27.93 -2.02
C LEU A 259 -18.74 -27.72 -0.54
#